data_ca3f41ec09f2ee65e5a252f307eb5785
#
_entry.id   ca3f41ec09f2ee65e5a252f307eb5785
#
_cell.length_a   1.000
_cell.length_b   1.000
_cell.length_c   1.000
_cell.angle_alpha   90.00
_cell.angle_beta   90.00
_cell.angle_gamma   90.00
#
_symmetry.space_group_name_H-M   'P 1'
#
loop_
_entity.id
_entity.type
_entity.pdbx_description
1 polymer ?
#
loop_
_entity_poly.entity_id
_entity_poly.type
_entity_poly.pdbx_seq_one_letter_code
_entity_poly.pdbx_strand_id
1 'polypeptide(L)'
;MDFTHLQQHYRELLDYIEKEEYTESYIRLVHEDIKWILKNEKYRSWQSYIDVYNDRVHKSESKLYKKNQRIAFGAIQQFDLYGEYPNRRIKNCFIKRGTYYQLIPEFKEFIDFYMASDKLRGLKERTIYGNASAASTFLCAMQKKGLQSLDCINEEDVLSFFLDSEGKVSKCSSYKKQLAAVFKAGIGWKEKECQILLAYLPPIRPKRKNIQFLTSEEVESIHALLDDRNSGLSLRDRAVGKLLFFTGIRACDIAEMELSSIDWDADEIHFLQQKTGQPLVLPLTATIGNSIYDYLVNERPKSNDTHLFLSEVYPHYPFKASAVWHQAAKIYKAASLRQKKGDRRGTHLFRHNVATSFLGSGIPRPVISQTLGHSNPHSLDPYLHADLVHLKECTLSIEAFPVSEGVFCP
;
A
#
# COMPACT_ATOMS: atom_id res chain seq x y z
N MET A 1 -3.73 -18.03 34.40
CA MET A 1 -4.47 -16.93 33.77
C MET A 1 -5.91 -17.04 34.24
N ASP A 2 -6.57 -15.93 34.48
CA ASP A 2 -7.99 -15.93 34.95
C ASP A 2 -8.88 -15.50 33.77
N PHE A 3 -9.95 -16.23 33.51
CA PHE A 3 -10.93 -15.99 32.46
C PHE A 3 -12.33 -15.67 33.04
N THR A 4 -12.40 -15.26 34.30
CA THR A 4 -13.67 -14.97 34.98
C THR A 4 -14.48 -13.91 34.24
N HIS A 5 -13.84 -12.83 33.78
CA HIS A 5 -14.52 -11.79 33.00
C HIS A 5 -15.07 -12.34 31.69
N LEU A 6 -14.25 -13.10 30.95
CA LEU A 6 -14.70 -13.75 29.70
C LEU A 6 -15.88 -14.69 29.96
N GLN A 7 -15.82 -15.50 31.00
CA GLN A 7 -16.88 -16.44 31.34
C GLN A 7 -18.21 -15.74 31.65
N GLN A 8 -18.15 -14.59 32.34
CA GLN A 8 -19.35 -13.84 32.74
C GLN A 8 -19.94 -13.02 31.59
N HIS A 9 -19.10 -12.42 30.73
CA HIS A 9 -19.52 -11.39 29.79
C HIS A 9 -19.36 -11.75 28.30
N TYR A 10 -18.91 -12.96 27.94
CA TYR A 10 -18.65 -13.29 26.52
C TYR A 10 -19.87 -13.13 25.61
N ARG A 11 -21.08 -13.22 26.14
CA ARG A 11 -22.33 -13.01 25.38
C ARG A 11 -22.42 -11.56 24.88
N GLU A 12 -22.03 -10.60 25.70
CA GLU A 12 -21.99 -9.18 25.34
C GLU A 12 -21.04 -8.93 24.14
N LEU A 13 -19.89 -9.63 24.12
CA LEU A 13 -19.00 -9.59 22.98
C LEU A 13 -19.64 -10.17 21.71
N LEU A 14 -20.35 -11.28 21.82
CA LEU A 14 -21.03 -11.91 20.68
C LEU A 14 -22.16 -11.01 20.16
N ASP A 15 -22.99 -10.49 21.05
CA ASP A 15 -24.08 -9.56 20.70
C ASP A 15 -23.53 -8.30 20.03
N TYR A 16 -22.41 -7.78 20.53
CA TYR A 16 -21.75 -6.62 19.92
C TYR A 16 -21.26 -6.90 18.49
N ILE A 17 -20.54 -8.01 18.27
CA ILE A 17 -20.02 -8.34 16.92
C ILE A 17 -21.14 -8.70 15.95
N GLU A 18 -22.27 -9.23 16.42
CA GLU A 18 -23.47 -9.47 15.63
C GLU A 18 -24.16 -8.15 15.25
N LYS A 19 -24.39 -7.27 16.23
CA LYS A 19 -24.96 -5.93 16.02
C LYS A 19 -24.11 -5.07 15.06
N GLU A 20 -22.80 -5.19 15.14
CA GLU A 20 -21.84 -4.51 14.27
C GLU A 20 -21.67 -5.22 12.90
N GLU A 21 -22.58 -6.13 12.55
CA GLU A 21 -22.62 -6.83 11.25
C GLU A 21 -21.29 -7.47 10.84
N TYR A 22 -20.57 -8.09 11.80
CA TYR A 22 -19.42 -8.92 11.42
C TYR A 22 -19.89 -10.16 10.64
N THR A 23 -19.01 -10.74 9.83
CA THR A 23 -19.38 -11.92 9.02
C THR A 23 -19.74 -13.11 9.92
N GLU A 24 -20.74 -13.91 9.54
CA GLU A 24 -21.15 -15.11 10.28
C GLU A 24 -19.95 -16.04 10.57
N SER A 25 -19.04 -16.19 9.61
CA SER A 25 -17.83 -17.00 9.79
C SER A 25 -16.91 -16.46 10.90
N TYR A 26 -16.84 -15.14 11.07
CA TYR A 26 -16.06 -14.53 12.16
C TYR A 26 -16.75 -14.68 13.50
N ILE A 27 -18.07 -14.46 13.57
CA ILE A 27 -18.88 -14.63 14.79
C ILE A 27 -18.75 -16.07 15.27
N ARG A 28 -18.93 -17.04 14.37
CA ARG A 28 -18.77 -18.46 14.68
C ARG A 28 -17.36 -18.78 15.20
N LEU A 29 -16.33 -18.24 14.56
CA LEU A 29 -14.93 -18.45 14.95
C LEU A 29 -14.66 -17.95 16.37
N VAL A 30 -15.07 -16.71 16.68
CA VAL A 30 -14.93 -16.12 18.04
C VAL A 30 -15.68 -16.97 19.07
N HIS A 31 -16.90 -17.37 18.77
CA HIS A 31 -17.70 -18.19 19.66
C HIS A 31 -17.07 -19.58 19.94
N GLU A 32 -16.58 -20.25 18.89
CA GLU A 32 -15.89 -21.54 19.03
C GLU A 32 -14.60 -21.41 19.85
N ASP A 33 -13.84 -20.34 19.66
CA ASP A 33 -12.61 -20.10 20.41
C ASP A 33 -12.90 -19.77 21.88
N ILE A 34 -13.91 -18.99 22.19
CA ILE A 34 -14.32 -18.72 23.57
C ILE A 34 -14.74 -20.04 24.25
N LYS A 35 -15.60 -20.85 23.62
CA LYS A 35 -15.99 -22.14 24.15
C LYS A 35 -14.79 -23.06 24.38
N TRP A 36 -13.83 -23.05 23.44
CA TRP A 36 -12.64 -23.86 23.59
C TRP A 36 -11.76 -23.39 24.75
N ILE A 37 -11.59 -22.07 24.95
CA ILE A 37 -10.88 -21.51 26.11
C ILE A 37 -11.50 -21.97 27.39
N LEU A 38 -12.80 -21.69 27.60
CA LEU A 38 -13.54 -22.00 28.85
C LEU A 38 -13.62 -23.50 29.15
N LYS A 39 -13.60 -24.35 28.13
CA LYS A 39 -13.53 -25.81 28.30
C LYS A 39 -12.16 -26.30 28.78
N ASN A 40 -11.08 -25.66 28.32
CA ASN A 40 -9.71 -26.14 28.53
C ASN A 40 -8.96 -25.41 29.66
N GLU A 41 -9.46 -24.29 30.16
CA GLU A 41 -8.77 -23.46 31.17
C GLU A 41 -8.37 -24.27 32.43
N LYS A 42 -9.23 -25.20 32.86
CA LYS A 42 -9.01 -26.05 34.08
C LYS A 42 -7.90 -27.08 33.89
N TYR A 43 -7.55 -27.39 32.66
CA TYR A 43 -6.61 -28.45 32.32
C TYR A 43 -5.26 -27.92 31.79
N ARG A 44 -5.11 -26.60 31.71
CA ARG A 44 -3.95 -25.95 31.08
C ARG A 44 -3.37 -24.85 31.98
N SER A 45 -2.06 -24.79 32.06
CA SER A 45 -1.33 -23.76 32.83
C SER A 45 -0.89 -22.58 31.96
N TRP A 46 -1.84 -21.95 31.22
CA TRP A 46 -1.55 -20.80 30.40
C TRP A 46 -1.20 -19.58 31.24
N GLN A 47 -0.14 -18.88 30.87
CA GLN A 47 0.31 -17.64 31.50
C GLN A 47 -0.13 -16.39 30.71
N SER A 48 -0.39 -16.55 29.41
CA SER A 48 -0.74 -15.46 28.51
C SER A 48 -1.70 -15.92 27.40
N TYR A 49 -2.41 -14.98 26.79
CA TYR A 49 -3.19 -15.26 25.58
C TYR A 49 -2.34 -15.78 24.41
N ILE A 50 -1.04 -15.51 24.41
CA ILE A 50 -0.10 -16.08 23.42
C ILE A 50 0.00 -17.59 23.61
N ASP A 51 0.05 -18.06 24.86
CA ASP A 51 0.09 -19.49 25.17
C ASP A 51 -1.22 -20.18 24.74
N VAL A 52 -2.36 -19.54 25.03
CA VAL A 52 -3.68 -20.00 24.59
C VAL A 52 -3.74 -20.15 23.08
N TYR A 53 -3.32 -19.12 22.35
CA TYR A 53 -3.26 -19.13 20.89
C TYR A 53 -2.33 -20.23 20.36
N ASN A 54 -1.12 -20.33 20.90
CA ASN A 54 -0.14 -21.31 20.45
C ASN A 54 -0.68 -22.74 20.65
N ASP A 55 -1.32 -23.01 21.78
CA ASP A 55 -1.94 -24.30 22.06
C ASP A 55 -3.11 -24.60 21.10
N ARG A 56 -3.92 -23.59 20.76
CA ARG A 56 -5.03 -23.73 19.79
C ARG A 56 -4.56 -24.07 18.38
N VAL A 57 -3.44 -23.48 17.95
CA VAL A 57 -2.98 -23.57 16.53
C VAL A 57 -1.85 -24.55 16.30
N HIS A 58 -1.31 -25.21 17.35
CA HIS A 58 -0.09 -26.06 17.23
C HIS A 58 -0.26 -27.22 16.24
N LYS A 59 -1.45 -27.80 16.12
CA LYS A 59 -1.76 -28.91 15.19
C LYS A 59 -2.01 -28.50 13.75
N SER A 60 -2.15 -27.19 13.47
CA SER A 60 -2.50 -26.74 12.14
C SER A 60 -1.29 -26.17 11.39
N GLU A 61 -1.08 -26.60 10.14
CA GLU A 61 -0.11 -26.00 9.23
C GLU A 61 -0.68 -24.87 8.38
N SER A 62 -2.00 -24.72 8.32
CA SER A 62 -2.68 -23.72 7.50
C SER A 62 -2.36 -22.30 7.93
N LYS A 63 -1.71 -21.54 7.06
CA LYS A 63 -1.39 -20.12 7.27
C LYS A 63 -2.66 -19.28 7.41
N LEU A 64 -3.71 -19.62 6.67
CA LEU A 64 -4.99 -18.91 6.73
C LEU A 64 -5.68 -19.15 8.05
N TYR A 65 -5.75 -20.40 8.52
CA TYR A 65 -6.29 -20.75 9.83
C TYR A 65 -5.58 -19.97 10.95
N LYS A 66 -4.23 -20.06 11.00
CA LYS A 66 -3.42 -19.33 12.00
C LYS A 66 -3.65 -17.82 11.95
N LYS A 67 -3.86 -17.24 10.74
CA LYS A 67 -4.18 -15.81 10.58
C LYS A 67 -5.54 -15.48 11.19
N ASN A 68 -6.58 -16.26 10.89
CA ASN A 68 -7.94 -16.03 11.38
C ASN A 68 -8.00 -16.19 12.89
N GLN A 69 -7.41 -17.26 13.43
CA GLN A 69 -7.29 -17.49 14.87
C GLN A 69 -6.63 -16.30 15.59
N ARG A 70 -5.53 -15.79 15.04
CA ARG A 70 -4.86 -14.62 15.62
C ARG A 70 -5.75 -13.38 15.69
N ILE A 71 -6.64 -13.17 14.71
CA ILE A 71 -7.59 -12.05 14.72
C ILE A 71 -8.64 -12.26 15.79
N ALA A 72 -9.21 -13.46 15.88
CA ALA A 72 -10.21 -13.80 16.88
C ALA A 72 -9.64 -13.71 18.31
N PHE A 73 -8.49 -14.32 18.58
CA PHE A 73 -7.83 -14.25 19.89
C PHE A 73 -7.44 -12.83 20.29
N GLY A 74 -7.07 -11.98 19.31
CA GLY A 74 -6.81 -10.57 19.58
C GLY A 74 -8.07 -9.82 20.07
N ALA A 75 -9.22 -10.10 19.48
CA ALA A 75 -10.49 -9.52 19.92
C ALA A 75 -10.92 -10.06 21.29
N ILE A 76 -10.80 -11.37 21.52
CA ILE A 76 -11.12 -12.01 22.81
C ILE A 76 -10.22 -11.45 23.91
N GLN A 77 -8.92 -11.35 23.69
CA GLN A 77 -7.97 -10.79 24.64
C GLN A 77 -8.31 -9.35 25.01
N GLN A 78 -8.61 -8.51 23.99
CA GLN A 78 -8.91 -7.10 24.21
C GLN A 78 -10.17 -6.94 25.06
N PHE A 79 -11.19 -7.73 24.78
CA PHE A 79 -12.40 -7.74 25.55
C PHE A 79 -12.19 -8.26 26.96
N ASP A 80 -11.53 -9.41 27.13
CA ASP A 80 -11.34 -10.06 28.42
C ASP A 80 -10.45 -9.25 29.38
N LEU A 81 -9.32 -8.72 28.88
CA LEU A 81 -8.36 -8.01 29.74
C LEU A 81 -8.66 -6.52 29.92
N TYR A 82 -9.32 -5.87 28.96
CA TYR A 82 -9.50 -4.43 28.95
C TYR A 82 -10.95 -3.98 28.85
N GLY A 83 -11.92 -4.89 28.70
CA GLY A 83 -13.33 -4.57 28.48
C GLY A 83 -13.60 -3.86 27.14
N GLU A 84 -12.64 -3.86 26.20
CA GLU A 84 -12.73 -3.16 24.93
C GLU A 84 -13.26 -4.07 23.82
N TYR A 85 -14.23 -3.58 23.06
CA TYR A 85 -14.78 -4.31 21.94
C TYR A 85 -13.89 -4.22 20.67
N PRO A 86 -13.90 -5.26 19.81
CA PRO A 86 -13.11 -5.26 18.59
C PRO A 86 -13.52 -4.12 17.65
N ASN A 87 -12.52 -3.44 17.07
CA ASN A 87 -12.71 -2.33 16.15
C ASN A 87 -12.05 -2.63 14.81
N ARG A 88 -12.80 -2.53 13.70
CA ARG A 88 -12.30 -2.79 12.34
C ARG A 88 -11.25 -1.79 11.86
N ARG A 89 -11.19 -0.58 12.43
CA ARG A 89 -10.19 0.46 12.11
C ARG A 89 -8.85 0.20 12.78
N ILE A 90 -8.88 -0.32 14.01
CA ILE A 90 -7.69 -0.54 14.82
C ILE A 90 -7.22 -1.98 14.56
N LYS A 91 -6.05 -2.13 13.96
CA LYS A 91 -5.40 -3.43 13.93
C LYS A 91 -4.99 -3.81 15.34
N ASN A 92 -5.80 -4.64 15.98
CA ASN A 92 -5.38 -5.27 17.20
C ASN A 92 -4.23 -6.22 16.90
N CYS A 93 -3.01 -5.84 17.28
CA CYS A 93 -1.82 -6.67 17.11
C CYS A 93 -1.61 -7.52 18.35
N PHE A 94 -2.46 -8.53 18.52
CA PHE A 94 -2.35 -9.55 19.54
C PHE A 94 -0.92 -10.17 19.62
N ILE A 95 -0.33 -10.51 18.47
CA ILE A 95 1.06 -10.91 18.38
C ILE A 95 1.80 -9.86 17.54
N LYS A 96 2.68 -9.12 18.18
CA LYS A 96 3.54 -8.15 17.50
C LYS A 96 4.52 -8.90 16.60
N ARG A 97 4.35 -8.78 15.28
CA ARG A 97 5.21 -9.36 14.26
C ARG A 97 5.97 -8.26 13.54
N GLY A 98 7.23 -8.49 13.31
CA GLY A 98 8.09 -7.56 12.60
C GLY A 98 9.50 -7.64 13.17
N THR A 99 10.49 -7.28 12.35
CA THR A 99 11.90 -7.32 12.74
C THR A 99 12.18 -6.37 13.90
N TYR A 100 11.48 -5.25 14.01
CA TYR A 100 11.61 -4.33 15.15
C TYR A 100 11.39 -5.01 16.51
N TYR A 101 10.37 -5.87 16.63
CA TYR A 101 10.06 -6.56 17.90
C TYR A 101 11.05 -7.66 18.26
N GLN A 102 11.89 -8.08 17.32
CA GLN A 102 12.94 -9.09 17.50
C GLN A 102 14.28 -8.47 17.86
N LEU A 103 14.41 -7.15 17.79
CA LEU A 103 15.64 -6.44 18.09
C LEU A 103 15.96 -6.48 19.58
N ILE A 104 17.26 -6.51 19.89
CA ILE A 104 17.78 -6.26 21.24
C ILE A 104 17.47 -4.81 21.67
N PRO A 105 17.50 -4.51 22.98
CA PRO A 105 17.17 -3.18 23.51
C PRO A 105 17.94 -2.06 22.81
N GLU A 106 19.24 -2.15 22.65
CA GLU A 106 20.08 -1.12 22.04
C GLU A 106 19.62 -0.76 20.60
N PHE A 107 19.34 -1.76 19.78
CA PHE A 107 18.85 -1.54 18.42
C PHE A 107 17.43 -1.01 18.38
N LYS A 108 16.58 -1.37 19.37
CA LYS A 108 15.24 -0.76 19.49
C LYS A 108 15.33 0.71 19.83
N GLU A 109 16.13 1.08 20.81
CA GLU A 109 16.34 2.47 21.21
C GLU A 109 16.82 3.33 20.05
N PHE A 110 17.72 2.79 19.19
CA PHE A 110 18.17 3.48 17.99
C PHE A 110 17.04 3.73 17.00
N ILE A 111 16.16 2.75 16.77
CA ILE A 111 15.00 2.91 15.90
C ILE A 111 13.98 3.88 16.51
N ASP A 112 13.76 3.83 17.82
CA ASP A 112 12.83 4.72 18.53
C ASP A 112 13.32 6.17 18.47
N PHE A 113 14.62 6.40 18.66
CA PHE A 113 15.26 7.70 18.46
C PHE A 113 15.01 8.23 17.03
N TYR A 114 15.24 7.40 16.01
CA TYR A 114 14.96 7.76 14.63
C TYR A 114 13.50 8.16 14.43
N MET A 115 12.56 7.36 14.92
CA MET A 115 11.12 7.63 14.73
C MET A 115 10.70 8.93 15.42
N ALA A 116 11.21 9.21 16.61
CA ALA A 116 10.94 10.44 17.33
C ALA A 116 11.54 11.66 16.61
N SER A 117 12.80 11.58 16.16
CA SER A 117 13.50 12.64 15.44
C SER A 117 12.79 13.03 14.13
N ASP A 118 12.42 12.05 13.29
CA ASP A 118 11.78 12.31 12.02
C ASP A 118 10.31 12.76 12.18
N LYS A 119 9.64 12.39 13.28
CA LYS A 119 8.33 12.92 13.64
C LYS A 119 8.42 14.42 13.98
N LEU A 120 9.43 14.84 14.74
CA LEU A 120 9.70 16.25 15.03
C LEU A 120 10.04 17.05 13.76
N ARG A 121 10.68 16.44 12.77
CA ARG A 121 10.95 17.04 11.45
C ARG A 121 9.72 17.09 10.54
N GLY A 122 8.56 16.61 10.97
CA GLY A 122 7.31 16.66 10.22
C GLY A 122 7.23 15.68 9.03
N LEU A 123 8.03 14.61 9.03
CA LEU A 123 7.90 13.58 8.00
C LEU A 123 6.58 12.82 8.13
N LYS A 124 6.02 12.40 7.00
CA LYS A 124 4.80 11.58 7.00
C LYS A 124 5.05 10.23 7.69
N GLU A 125 4.15 9.82 8.57
CA GLU A 125 4.24 8.57 9.34
C GLU A 125 4.59 7.35 8.46
N ARG A 126 3.98 7.24 7.28
CA ARG A 126 4.28 6.16 6.34
C ARG A 126 5.75 6.12 5.91
N THR A 127 6.40 7.28 5.77
CA THR A 127 7.83 7.38 5.46
C THR A 127 8.66 6.94 6.65
N ILE A 128 8.33 7.45 7.85
CA ILE A 128 9.02 7.10 9.09
C ILE A 128 8.96 5.58 9.32
N TYR A 129 7.77 4.98 9.30
CA TYR A 129 7.61 3.53 9.48
C TYR A 129 8.27 2.70 8.38
N GLY A 130 8.28 3.19 7.14
CA GLY A 130 8.95 2.52 6.03
C GLY A 130 10.46 2.45 6.23
N ASN A 131 11.08 3.56 6.63
CA ASN A 131 12.50 3.66 6.92
C ASN A 131 12.87 2.86 8.17
N ALA A 132 12.08 2.98 9.25
CA ALA A 132 12.26 2.21 10.48
C ALA A 132 12.20 0.69 10.23
N SER A 133 11.26 0.23 9.39
CA SER A 133 11.14 -1.18 9.02
C SER A 133 12.35 -1.69 8.23
N ALA A 134 12.87 -0.88 7.31
CA ALA A 134 14.08 -1.21 6.56
C ALA A 134 15.30 -1.32 7.50
N ALA A 135 15.49 -0.35 8.38
CA ALA A 135 16.58 -0.36 9.35
C ALA A 135 16.43 -1.50 10.37
N SER A 136 15.22 -1.77 10.86
CA SER A 136 14.98 -2.93 11.76
C SER A 136 15.31 -4.25 11.08
N THR A 137 15.05 -4.38 9.78
CA THR A 137 15.42 -5.59 9.03
C THR A 137 16.93 -5.75 8.90
N PHE A 138 17.64 -4.64 8.66
CA PHE A 138 19.10 -4.63 8.63
C PHE A 138 19.68 -4.99 10.00
N LEU A 139 19.27 -4.30 11.05
CA LEU A 139 19.77 -4.54 12.41
C LEU A 139 19.46 -5.95 12.93
N CYS A 140 18.27 -6.50 12.59
CA CYS A 140 17.93 -7.88 12.90
C CYS A 140 18.88 -8.89 12.18
N ALA A 141 19.32 -8.56 10.96
CA ALA A 141 20.31 -9.38 10.27
C ALA A 141 21.69 -9.30 10.93
N MET A 142 22.11 -8.11 11.40
CA MET A 142 23.35 -7.92 12.15
C MET A 142 23.31 -8.68 13.49
N GLN A 143 22.20 -8.58 14.21
CA GLN A 143 21.97 -9.32 15.46
C GLN A 143 22.07 -10.83 15.27
N LYS A 144 21.59 -11.38 14.15
CA LYS A 144 21.72 -12.82 13.82
C LYS A 144 23.16 -13.27 13.55
N LYS A 145 24.06 -12.34 13.23
CA LYS A 145 25.51 -12.59 13.15
C LYS A 145 26.21 -12.47 14.51
N GLY A 146 25.47 -12.19 15.59
CA GLY A 146 26.00 -12.02 16.93
C GLY A 146 26.41 -10.58 17.29
N LEU A 147 26.19 -9.60 16.39
CA LEU A 147 26.51 -8.20 16.65
C LEU A 147 25.44 -7.58 17.56
N GLN A 148 25.86 -6.89 18.61
CA GLN A 148 24.97 -6.38 19.65
C GLN A 148 24.91 -4.85 19.71
N SER A 149 25.81 -4.15 19.01
CA SER A 149 25.88 -2.69 18.98
C SER A 149 26.28 -2.17 17.59
N LEU A 150 26.06 -0.87 17.31
CA LEU A 150 26.36 -0.26 16.02
C LEU A 150 27.86 -0.18 15.73
N ASP A 151 28.68 0.00 16.73
CA ASP A 151 30.14 0.10 16.65
C ASP A 151 30.80 -1.24 16.29
N CYS A 152 30.13 -2.37 16.55
CA CYS A 152 30.59 -3.69 16.16
C CYS A 152 30.37 -4.03 14.68
N ILE A 153 29.57 -3.23 13.96
CA ILE A 153 29.23 -3.49 12.55
C ILE A 153 30.35 -2.96 11.63
N ASN A 154 30.99 -3.85 10.91
CA ASN A 154 32.05 -3.51 9.96
C ASN A 154 31.54 -3.42 8.50
N GLU A 155 32.43 -3.03 7.57
CA GLU A 155 32.10 -2.89 6.16
C GLU A 155 31.64 -4.20 5.53
N GLU A 156 32.30 -5.33 5.86
CA GLU A 156 31.96 -6.64 5.33
C GLU A 156 30.53 -7.07 5.73
N ASP A 157 30.14 -6.76 6.96
CA ASP A 157 28.78 -7.03 7.45
C ASP A 157 27.74 -6.26 6.67
N VAL A 158 27.99 -4.98 6.39
CA VAL A 158 27.10 -4.16 5.56
C VAL A 158 27.04 -4.69 4.14
N LEU A 159 28.19 -4.96 3.51
CA LEU A 159 28.26 -5.46 2.15
C LEU A 159 27.56 -6.81 1.99
N SER A 160 27.77 -7.76 2.91
CA SER A 160 27.10 -9.07 2.88
C SER A 160 25.59 -9.00 3.03
N PHE A 161 25.06 -7.94 3.62
CA PHE A 161 23.62 -7.70 3.66
C PHE A 161 23.05 -7.23 2.32
N PHE A 162 23.83 -6.48 1.55
CA PHE A 162 23.43 -5.93 0.26
C PHE A 162 23.72 -6.85 -0.92
N LEU A 163 24.65 -7.76 -0.79
CA LEU A 163 25.08 -8.70 -1.82
C LEU A 163 24.54 -10.11 -1.51
N ASP A 164 24.34 -10.90 -2.54
CA ASP A 164 24.07 -12.33 -2.40
C ASP A 164 25.38 -13.15 -2.40
N SER A 165 25.28 -14.46 -2.32
CA SER A 165 26.43 -15.39 -2.33
C SER A 165 27.28 -15.34 -3.62
N GLU A 166 26.72 -14.80 -4.70
CA GLU A 166 27.39 -14.60 -5.97
C GLU A 166 27.97 -13.17 -6.14
N GLY A 167 27.89 -12.34 -5.09
CA GLY A 167 28.33 -10.95 -5.13
C GLY A 167 27.38 -10.00 -5.91
N LYS A 168 26.18 -10.48 -6.28
CA LYS A 168 25.19 -9.64 -6.98
C LYS A 168 24.37 -8.83 -5.97
N VAL A 169 23.99 -7.61 -6.38
CA VAL A 169 23.17 -6.73 -5.53
C VAL A 169 21.78 -7.31 -5.30
N SER A 170 21.50 -7.76 -4.08
CA SER A 170 20.21 -8.31 -3.64
C SER A 170 19.19 -7.26 -3.21
N LYS A 171 19.64 -6.08 -2.76
CA LYS A 171 18.79 -4.97 -2.29
C LYS A 171 18.72 -3.85 -3.30
N CYS A 172 17.55 -3.20 -3.40
CA CYS A 172 17.36 -2.11 -4.34
C CYS A 172 17.89 -0.76 -3.80
N SER A 173 18.11 0.20 -4.69
CA SER A 173 18.56 1.55 -4.34
C SER A 173 17.59 2.28 -3.38
N SER A 174 16.28 1.97 -3.42
CA SER A 174 15.30 2.53 -2.48
C SER A 174 15.55 2.04 -1.06
N TYR A 175 15.92 0.76 -0.88
CA TYR A 175 16.26 0.22 0.42
C TYR A 175 17.50 0.91 1.02
N LYS A 176 18.55 1.10 0.20
CA LYS A 176 19.73 1.88 0.60
C LYS A 176 19.34 3.29 1.06
N LYS A 177 18.47 3.99 0.30
CA LYS A 177 18.01 5.35 0.66
C LYS A 177 17.26 5.36 1.99
N GLN A 178 16.41 4.38 2.25
CA GLN A 178 15.69 4.25 3.52
C GLN A 178 16.65 4.04 4.70
N LEU A 179 17.62 3.12 4.55
CA LEU A 179 18.62 2.85 5.57
C LEU A 179 19.52 4.09 5.82
N ALA A 180 19.97 4.73 4.75
CA ALA A 180 20.75 5.96 4.84
C ALA A 180 19.98 7.11 5.53
N ALA A 181 18.66 7.19 5.37
CA ALA A 181 17.85 8.19 6.05
C ALA A 181 17.85 7.97 7.57
N VAL A 182 17.80 6.69 8.02
CA VAL A 182 17.86 6.35 9.44
C VAL A 182 19.23 6.68 10.04
N PHE A 183 20.32 6.31 9.37
CA PHE A 183 21.67 6.63 9.85
C PHE A 183 21.94 8.14 9.85
N LYS A 184 21.47 8.88 8.86
CA LYS A 184 21.59 10.36 8.86
C LYS A 184 20.88 11.00 10.04
N ALA A 185 19.68 10.54 10.38
CA ALA A 185 19.00 11.02 11.58
C ALA A 185 19.70 10.59 12.87
N GLY A 186 20.29 9.39 12.87
CA GLY A 186 21.06 8.84 13.99
C GLY A 186 22.35 9.58 14.33
N ILE A 187 22.88 10.40 13.42
CA ILE A 187 24.08 11.26 13.69
C ILE A 187 23.86 12.13 14.93
N GLY A 188 22.65 12.59 15.17
CA GLY A 188 22.32 13.39 16.36
C GLY A 188 22.44 12.64 17.70
N TRP A 189 22.67 11.34 17.67
CA TRP A 189 22.81 10.51 18.89
C TRP A 189 24.09 9.65 18.89
N LYS A 190 24.35 8.94 17.80
CA LYS A 190 25.49 8.04 17.59
C LYS A 190 26.30 8.51 16.39
N GLU A 191 26.99 9.65 16.53
CA GLU A 191 27.60 10.36 15.40
C GLU A 191 28.63 9.52 14.63
N LYS A 192 29.63 9.01 15.36
CA LYS A 192 30.75 8.27 14.75
C LYS A 192 30.27 7.00 14.05
N GLU A 193 29.46 6.20 14.74
CA GLU A 193 28.92 4.94 14.25
C GLU A 193 28.07 5.16 13.00
N CYS A 194 27.19 6.16 13.03
CA CYS A 194 26.32 6.49 11.90
C CYS A 194 27.11 7.02 10.69
N GLN A 195 28.14 7.84 10.89
CA GLN A 195 29.00 8.29 9.81
C GLN A 195 29.77 7.14 9.15
N ILE A 196 30.30 6.20 9.94
CA ILE A 196 31.00 5.01 9.47
C ILE A 196 30.02 4.12 8.67
N LEU A 197 28.83 3.82 9.23
CA LEU A 197 27.83 2.99 8.57
C LEU A 197 27.33 3.61 7.27
N LEU A 198 27.22 4.95 7.19
CA LEU A 198 26.89 5.65 5.95
C LEU A 198 27.98 5.48 4.89
N ALA A 199 29.26 5.51 5.28
CA ALA A 199 30.38 5.30 4.38
C ALA A 199 30.44 3.86 3.83
N TYR A 200 30.04 2.86 4.61
CA TYR A 200 30.01 1.46 4.22
C TYR A 200 28.87 1.11 3.23
N LEU A 201 27.87 1.99 3.06
CA LEU A 201 26.74 1.71 2.16
C LEU A 201 27.18 1.64 0.70
N PRO A 202 27.01 0.49 0.01
CA PRO A 202 27.52 0.32 -1.36
C PRO A 202 26.85 1.24 -2.37
N PRO A 203 27.56 1.65 -3.45
CA PRO A 203 27.02 2.47 -4.51
C PRO A 203 26.02 1.64 -5.37
N ILE A 204 24.72 1.72 -5.06
CA ILE A 204 23.69 1.01 -5.80
C ILE A 204 23.04 1.95 -6.81
N ARG A 205 23.26 1.66 -8.08
CA ARG A 205 22.60 2.40 -9.17
C ARG A 205 21.11 2.03 -9.25
N PRO A 206 20.19 2.99 -9.34
CA PRO A 206 18.79 2.69 -9.57
C PRO A 206 18.62 1.99 -10.91
N LYS A 207 17.98 0.82 -10.92
CA LYS A 207 17.61 0.17 -12.19
C LYS A 207 16.60 1.07 -12.90
N ARG A 208 16.87 1.44 -14.15
CA ARG A 208 15.88 2.11 -15.00
C ARG A 208 14.68 1.17 -15.13
N LYS A 209 13.51 1.63 -14.72
CA LYS A 209 12.26 0.89 -14.88
C LYS A 209 11.61 1.38 -16.16
N ASN A 210 11.44 0.52 -17.15
CA ASN A 210 10.56 0.84 -18.25
C ASN A 210 9.16 1.11 -17.69
N ILE A 211 8.63 2.28 -18.01
CA ILE A 211 7.25 2.61 -17.68
C ILE A 211 6.38 1.74 -18.59
N GLN A 212 5.44 1.03 -17.94
CA GLN A 212 4.39 0.35 -18.66
C GLN A 212 3.18 1.26 -18.72
N PHE A 213 2.55 1.32 -19.86
CA PHE A 213 1.27 1.98 -20.14
C PHE A 213 0.31 0.98 -20.78
N LEU A 214 -0.94 1.36 -20.94
CA LEU A 214 -1.94 0.51 -21.59
C LEU A 214 -1.72 0.54 -23.10
N THR A 215 -1.90 -0.60 -23.76
CA THR A 215 -1.97 -0.63 -25.23
C THR A 215 -3.32 -0.09 -25.71
N SER A 216 -3.45 0.21 -27.00
CA SER A 216 -4.72 0.71 -27.56
C SER A 216 -5.86 -0.29 -27.34
N GLU A 217 -5.61 -1.58 -27.52
CA GLU A 217 -6.59 -2.64 -27.30
C GLU A 217 -6.98 -2.75 -25.80
N GLU A 218 -6.02 -2.57 -24.89
CA GLU A 218 -6.29 -2.53 -23.44
C GLU A 218 -7.13 -1.31 -23.05
N VAL A 219 -6.85 -0.15 -23.65
CA VAL A 219 -7.63 1.10 -23.46
C VAL A 219 -9.06 0.91 -23.92
N GLU A 220 -9.27 0.39 -25.14
CA GLU A 220 -10.60 0.13 -25.69
C GLU A 220 -11.38 -0.88 -24.84
N SER A 221 -10.74 -1.97 -24.44
CA SER A 221 -11.35 -3.01 -23.59
C SER A 221 -11.79 -2.46 -22.24
N ILE A 222 -10.96 -1.63 -21.59
CA ILE A 222 -11.28 -1.01 -20.31
C ILE A 222 -12.41 0.02 -20.48
N HIS A 223 -12.36 0.81 -21.54
CA HIS A 223 -13.38 1.82 -21.81
C HIS A 223 -14.75 1.16 -22.02
N ALA A 224 -14.82 0.16 -22.89
CA ALA A 224 -16.05 -0.61 -23.14
C ALA A 224 -16.59 -1.26 -21.85
N LEU A 225 -15.71 -1.86 -21.02
CA LEU A 225 -16.07 -2.47 -19.75
C LEU A 225 -16.67 -1.44 -18.76
N LEU A 226 -16.10 -0.24 -18.68
CA LEU A 226 -16.56 0.81 -17.77
C LEU A 226 -17.91 1.39 -18.21
N ASP A 227 -18.26 1.31 -19.47
CA ASP A 227 -19.54 1.78 -20.00
C ASP A 227 -20.62 0.68 -20.03
N ASP A 228 -20.23 -0.59 -20.07
CA ASP A 228 -21.17 -1.71 -20.05
C ASP A 228 -21.82 -1.88 -18.66
N ARG A 229 -23.11 -1.61 -18.55
CA ARG A 229 -23.89 -1.78 -17.31
C ARG A 229 -23.98 -3.22 -16.84
N ASN A 230 -23.74 -4.19 -17.71
CA ASN A 230 -23.79 -5.62 -17.41
C ASN A 230 -22.42 -6.24 -17.13
N SER A 231 -21.38 -5.42 -17.03
CA SER A 231 -19.99 -5.88 -16.82
C SER A 231 -19.70 -6.57 -15.49
N GLY A 232 -20.68 -6.62 -14.56
CA GLY A 232 -20.49 -7.15 -13.21
C GLY A 232 -19.70 -6.21 -12.27
N LEU A 233 -19.32 -5.02 -12.71
CA LEU A 233 -18.76 -3.97 -11.86
C LEU A 233 -19.87 -3.24 -11.13
N SER A 234 -19.69 -2.95 -9.85
CA SER A 234 -20.60 -2.10 -9.08
C SER A 234 -20.55 -0.66 -9.58
N LEU A 235 -21.56 0.16 -9.24
CA LEU A 235 -21.58 1.58 -9.62
C LEU A 235 -20.37 2.32 -9.02
N ARG A 236 -19.99 1.97 -7.80
CA ARG A 236 -18.78 2.48 -7.16
C ARG A 236 -17.52 2.09 -7.93
N ASP A 237 -17.38 0.82 -8.32
CA ASP A 237 -16.22 0.33 -9.07
C ASP A 237 -16.09 1.07 -10.42
N ARG A 238 -17.20 1.38 -11.07
CA ARG A 238 -17.25 2.18 -12.31
C ARG A 238 -16.85 3.63 -12.07
N ALA A 239 -17.43 4.29 -11.05
CA ALA A 239 -17.10 5.68 -10.73
C ALA A 239 -15.60 5.83 -10.41
N VAL A 240 -15.06 4.97 -9.57
CA VAL A 240 -13.61 4.93 -9.26
C VAL A 240 -12.79 4.62 -10.52
N GLY A 241 -13.26 3.67 -11.35
CA GLY A 241 -12.60 3.28 -12.59
C GLY A 241 -12.53 4.44 -13.59
N LYS A 242 -13.64 5.17 -13.79
CA LYS A 242 -13.68 6.33 -14.69
C LYS A 242 -12.81 7.48 -14.19
N LEU A 243 -12.80 7.77 -12.89
CA LEU A 243 -11.87 8.74 -12.30
C LEU A 243 -10.42 8.36 -12.58
N LEU A 244 -10.03 7.10 -12.35
CA LEU A 244 -8.66 6.63 -12.63
C LEU A 244 -8.32 6.71 -14.12
N PHE A 245 -9.24 6.27 -14.99
CA PHE A 245 -9.02 6.10 -16.42
C PHE A 245 -8.90 7.45 -17.15
N PHE A 246 -9.79 8.39 -16.87
CA PHE A 246 -9.84 9.67 -17.58
C PHE A 246 -8.96 10.75 -16.96
N THR A 247 -8.69 10.71 -15.65
CA THR A 247 -7.96 11.80 -14.98
C THR A 247 -6.57 11.39 -14.50
N GLY A 248 -6.31 10.10 -14.32
CA GLY A 248 -5.06 9.63 -13.73
C GLY A 248 -4.82 10.07 -12.29
N ILE A 249 -5.87 10.46 -11.53
CA ILE A 249 -5.78 10.84 -10.11
C ILE A 249 -5.12 9.73 -9.31
N ARG A 250 -4.35 10.08 -8.27
CA ARG A 250 -3.71 9.09 -7.39
C ARG A 250 -4.74 8.40 -6.50
N ALA A 251 -4.52 7.12 -6.21
CA ALA A 251 -5.40 6.34 -5.35
C ALA A 251 -5.63 6.95 -3.95
N CYS A 252 -4.61 7.62 -3.38
CA CYS A 252 -4.77 8.30 -2.10
C CYS A 252 -5.66 9.55 -2.21
N ASP A 253 -5.63 10.23 -3.34
CA ASP A 253 -6.44 11.43 -3.56
C ASP A 253 -7.91 11.03 -3.78
N ILE A 254 -8.19 9.96 -4.55
CA ILE A 254 -9.56 9.42 -4.68
C ILE A 254 -10.11 8.93 -3.33
N ALA A 255 -9.27 8.31 -2.49
CA ALA A 255 -9.70 7.79 -1.19
C ALA A 255 -10.11 8.90 -0.21
N GLU A 256 -9.51 10.07 -0.32
CA GLU A 256 -9.75 11.23 0.56
C GLU A 256 -10.72 12.25 -0.07
N MET A 257 -11.28 11.97 -1.26
CA MET A 257 -12.29 12.82 -1.83
C MET A 257 -13.54 12.86 -0.97
N GLU A 258 -14.08 14.05 -0.77
CA GLU A 258 -15.35 14.30 -0.09
C GLU A 258 -16.48 14.58 -1.08
N LEU A 259 -17.72 14.58 -0.61
CA LEU A 259 -18.88 14.98 -1.40
C LEU A 259 -18.73 16.43 -1.92
N SER A 260 -18.14 17.30 -1.09
CA SER A 260 -17.83 18.70 -1.45
C SER A 260 -16.70 18.85 -2.48
N SER A 261 -15.97 17.75 -2.79
CA SER A 261 -14.96 17.77 -3.85
C SER A 261 -15.57 17.87 -5.26
N ILE A 262 -16.86 17.62 -5.40
CA ILE A 262 -17.57 17.68 -6.68
C ILE A 262 -18.39 18.95 -6.72
N ASP A 263 -17.99 19.90 -7.57
CA ASP A 263 -18.76 21.09 -7.90
C ASP A 263 -19.59 20.78 -9.14
N TRP A 264 -20.89 20.55 -8.91
CA TRP A 264 -21.84 20.18 -9.97
C TRP A 264 -22.28 21.38 -10.81
N ASP A 265 -22.17 22.58 -10.27
CA ASP A 265 -22.56 23.81 -10.95
C ASP A 265 -21.46 24.33 -11.87
N ALA A 266 -20.19 24.20 -11.42
CA ALA A 266 -19.03 24.58 -12.20
C ALA A 266 -18.49 23.47 -13.12
N ASP A 267 -19.02 22.24 -13.03
CA ASP A 267 -18.49 21.05 -13.69
C ASP A 267 -17.00 20.79 -13.37
N GLU A 268 -16.65 20.87 -12.07
CA GLU A 268 -15.27 20.75 -11.61
C GLU A 268 -15.12 19.75 -10.46
N ILE A 269 -13.91 19.17 -10.37
CA ILE A 269 -13.46 18.31 -9.27
C ILE A 269 -12.34 19.03 -8.52
N HIS A 270 -12.59 19.38 -7.25
CA HIS A 270 -11.67 20.11 -6.39
C HIS A 270 -11.12 19.20 -5.29
N PHE A 271 -9.81 19.10 -5.13
CA PHE A 271 -9.22 18.36 -4.01
C PHE A 271 -7.80 18.80 -3.70
N LEU A 272 -7.37 18.52 -2.46
CA LEU A 272 -6.01 18.70 -2.01
C LEU A 272 -5.23 17.39 -2.20
N GLN A 273 -4.16 17.44 -2.97
CA GLN A 273 -3.35 16.25 -3.20
C GLN A 273 -2.65 15.76 -1.92
N GLN A 274 -2.92 14.54 -1.51
CA GLN A 274 -2.38 13.96 -0.30
C GLN A 274 -0.83 13.84 -0.29
N LYS A 275 -0.23 13.66 -1.45
CA LYS A 275 1.23 13.50 -1.54
C LYS A 275 1.99 14.82 -1.52
N THR A 276 1.48 15.84 -2.18
CA THR A 276 2.17 17.12 -2.42
C THR A 276 1.62 18.28 -1.59
N GLY A 277 0.39 18.15 -1.05
CA GLY A 277 -0.30 19.23 -0.36
C GLY A 277 -0.77 20.37 -1.29
N GLN A 278 -0.74 20.16 -2.61
CA GLN A 278 -1.15 21.16 -3.58
C GLN A 278 -2.62 21.00 -3.96
N PRO A 279 -3.38 22.08 -4.06
CA PRO A 279 -4.73 22.04 -4.62
C PRO A 279 -4.68 21.65 -6.10
N LEU A 280 -5.67 20.89 -6.53
CA LEU A 280 -5.85 20.52 -7.93
C LEU A 280 -7.32 20.65 -8.30
N VAL A 281 -7.57 21.28 -9.43
CA VAL A 281 -8.88 21.38 -10.05
C VAL A 281 -8.83 20.65 -11.37
N LEU A 282 -9.82 19.79 -11.62
CA LEU A 282 -9.96 19.02 -12.85
C LEU A 282 -11.38 19.15 -13.38
N PRO A 283 -11.60 19.07 -14.71
CA PRO A 283 -12.95 19.11 -15.26
C PRO A 283 -13.74 17.86 -14.85
N LEU A 284 -14.98 18.05 -14.44
CA LEU A 284 -15.99 17.02 -14.24
C LEU A 284 -16.70 16.75 -15.55
N THR A 285 -16.15 15.87 -16.37
CA THR A 285 -16.83 15.50 -17.62
C THR A 285 -18.11 14.72 -17.35
N ALA A 286 -19.09 14.80 -18.28
CA ALA A 286 -20.35 14.07 -18.16
C ALA A 286 -20.16 12.56 -17.89
N THR A 287 -19.13 11.95 -18.51
CA THR A 287 -18.80 10.53 -18.30
C THR A 287 -18.42 10.21 -16.86
N ILE A 288 -17.67 11.10 -16.21
CA ILE A 288 -17.26 10.95 -14.81
C ILE A 288 -18.43 11.33 -13.90
N GLY A 289 -19.04 12.50 -14.12
CA GLY A 289 -20.12 13.02 -13.30
C GLY A 289 -21.31 12.08 -13.21
N ASN A 290 -21.80 11.58 -14.36
CA ASN A 290 -22.91 10.62 -14.38
C ASN A 290 -22.58 9.34 -13.60
N SER A 291 -21.36 8.83 -13.68
CA SER A 291 -21.00 7.63 -12.94
C SER A 291 -20.87 7.84 -11.42
N ILE A 292 -20.43 9.03 -11.01
CA ILE A 292 -20.42 9.43 -9.60
C ILE A 292 -21.87 9.61 -9.11
N TYR A 293 -22.70 10.29 -9.88
CA TYR A 293 -24.10 10.49 -9.55
C TYR A 293 -24.86 9.17 -9.41
N ASP A 294 -24.69 8.24 -10.38
CA ASP A 294 -25.31 6.92 -10.32
C ASP A 294 -24.90 6.17 -9.03
N TYR A 295 -23.62 6.24 -8.64
CA TYR A 295 -23.16 5.65 -7.38
C TYR A 295 -23.79 6.34 -6.16
N LEU A 296 -23.82 7.66 -6.12
CA LEU A 296 -24.35 8.42 -4.98
C LEU A 296 -25.84 8.14 -4.73
N VAL A 297 -26.62 8.04 -5.81
CA VAL A 297 -28.07 7.87 -5.71
C VAL A 297 -28.47 6.42 -5.46
N ASN A 298 -27.78 5.45 -6.11
CA ASN A 298 -28.26 4.08 -6.18
C ASN A 298 -27.47 3.07 -5.36
N GLU A 299 -26.23 3.37 -4.95
CA GLU A 299 -25.38 2.37 -4.30
C GLU A 299 -24.67 2.90 -3.04
N ARG A 300 -24.41 4.21 -2.93
CA ARG A 300 -23.69 4.73 -1.77
C ARG A 300 -24.46 4.45 -0.48
N PRO A 301 -23.83 3.78 0.52
CA PRO A 301 -24.50 3.52 1.80
C PRO A 301 -24.93 4.83 2.47
N LYS A 302 -26.08 4.82 3.13
CA LYS A 302 -26.52 5.95 3.97
C LYS A 302 -25.56 6.10 5.14
N SER A 303 -24.88 7.22 5.22
CA SER A 303 -23.87 7.51 6.24
C SER A 303 -23.74 9.02 6.42
N ASN A 304 -23.40 9.44 7.65
CA ASN A 304 -23.03 10.83 7.94
C ASN A 304 -21.58 11.15 7.56
N ASP A 305 -20.83 10.20 7.05
CA ASP A 305 -19.46 10.40 6.60
C ASP A 305 -19.45 11.20 5.30
N THR A 306 -18.62 12.24 5.24
CA THR A 306 -18.52 13.17 4.12
C THR A 306 -17.72 12.65 2.95
N HIS A 307 -16.97 11.57 3.12
CA HIS A 307 -16.18 11.01 2.01
C HIS A 307 -17.05 10.51 0.86
N LEU A 308 -16.59 10.76 -0.34
CA LEU A 308 -17.28 10.37 -1.57
C LEU A 308 -17.48 8.86 -1.65
N PHE A 309 -16.40 8.08 -1.45
CA PHE A 309 -16.42 6.63 -1.57
C PHE A 309 -16.33 5.92 -0.22
N LEU A 310 -17.33 5.08 0.04
CA LEU A 310 -17.45 4.31 1.27
C LEU A 310 -17.34 2.79 1.02
N SER A 311 -16.99 2.06 2.06
CA SER A 311 -17.04 0.59 2.09
C SER A 311 -18.49 0.11 2.06
N GLU A 312 -18.76 -0.99 1.36
CA GLU A 312 -20.06 -1.67 1.41
C GLU A 312 -20.36 -2.29 2.78
N VAL A 313 -19.29 -2.68 3.46
CA VAL A 313 -19.42 -3.38 4.76
C VAL A 313 -19.58 -2.36 5.87
N TYR A 314 -20.61 -2.55 6.71
CA TYR A 314 -20.85 -1.75 7.91
C TYR A 314 -19.59 -1.72 8.79
N PRO A 315 -19.27 -0.59 9.45
CA PRO A 315 -20.00 0.69 9.48
C PRO A 315 -19.69 1.66 8.34
N HIS A 316 -19.47 1.18 7.12
CA HIS A 316 -19.30 1.99 5.90
C HIS A 316 -18.16 3.00 5.98
N TYR A 317 -17.01 2.56 6.41
CA TYR A 317 -15.82 3.40 6.52
C TYR A 317 -15.39 4.02 5.18
N PRO A 318 -14.77 5.22 5.21
CA PRO A 318 -14.13 5.80 4.04
C PRO A 318 -13.13 4.84 3.38
N PHE A 319 -13.01 4.93 2.07
CA PHE A 319 -12.03 4.17 1.33
C PHE A 319 -10.61 4.48 1.83
N LYS A 320 -9.75 3.46 1.79
CA LYS A 320 -8.30 3.63 1.87
C LYS A 320 -7.72 3.51 0.46
N ALA A 321 -6.56 4.09 0.23
CA ALA A 321 -5.85 3.96 -1.05
C ALA A 321 -5.70 2.49 -1.51
N SER A 322 -5.64 1.54 -0.56
CA SER A 322 -5.63 0.11 -0.87
C SER A 322 -6.95 -0.39 -1.45
N ALA A 323 -8.10 0.19 -1.05
CA ALA A 323 -9.40 -0.16 -1.62
C ALA A 323 -9.47 0.30 -3.08
N VAL A 324 -9.04 1.53 -3.38
CA VAL A 324 -8.95 2.04 -4.77
C VAL A 324 -8.05 1.15 -5.64
N TRP A 325 -6.93 0.65 -5.07
CA TRP A 325 -6.09 -0.30 -5.77
C TRP A 325 -6.81 -1.63 -6.06
N HIS A 326 -7.62 -2.12 -5.13
CA HIS A 326 -8.43 -3.33 -5.35
C HIS A 326 -9.49 -3.12 -6.44
N GLN A 327 -10.08 -1.92 -6.54
CA GLN A 327 -11.01 -1.60 -7.63
C GLN A 327 -10.29 -1.63 -8.98
N ALA A 328 -9.11 -1.01 -9.10
CA ALA A 328 -8.28 -1.12 -10.30
C ALA A 328 -8.00 -2.59 -10.67
N ALA A 329 -7.64 -3.42 -9.70
CA ALA A 329 -7.39 -4.86 -9.93
C ALA A 329 -8.65 -5.62 -10.39
N LYS A 330 -9.85 -5.26 -9.87
CA LYS A 330 -11.13 -5.81 -10.35
C LYS A 330 -11.39 -5.45 -11.82
N ILE A 331 -11.13 -4.20 -12.21
CA ILE A 331 -11.29 -3.73 -13.60
C ILE A 331 -10.40 -4.55 -14.54
N TYR A 332 -9.10 -4.70 -14.24
CA TYR A 332 -8.20 -5.52 -15.05
C TYR A 332 -8.63 -6.98 -15.12
N LYS A 333 -9.17 -7.52 -14.02
CA LYS A 333 -9.69 -8.88 -13.99
C LYS A 333 -10.95 -9.04 -14.86
N ALA A 334 -11.90 -8.12 -14.75
CA ALA A 334 -13.14 -8.14 -15.53
C ALA A 334 -12.86 -7.97 -17.03
N ALA A 335 -11.90 -7.12 -17.40
CA ALA A 335 -11.43 -6.98 -18.77
C ALA A 335 -10.55 -8.15 -19.27
N SER A 336 -10.28 -9.16 -18.43
CA SER A 336 -9.36 -10.29 -18.73
C SER A 336 -7.93 -9.85 -19.08
N LEU A 337 -7.51 -8.67 -18.63
CA LEU A 337 -6.22 -8.08 -18.94
C LEU A 337 -5.19 -8.38 -17.84
N ARG A 338 -3.93 -8.55 -18.25
CA ARG A 338 -2.76 -8.61 -17.36
C ARG A 338 -2.90 -9.62 -16.21
N GLN A 339 -3.31 -10.87 -16.55
CA GLN A 339 -3.59 -11.92 -15.56
C GLN A 339 -2.35 -12.73 -15.15
N LYS A 340 -1.22 -12.60 -15.86
CA LYS A 340 0.01 -13.37 -15.60
C LYS A 340 0.74 -12.88 -14.36
N LYS A 341 1.50 -13.77 -13.72
CA LYS A 341 2.38 -13.40 -12.60
C LYS A 341 3.46 -12.43 -13.10
N GLY A 342 3.56 -11.27 -12.46
CA GLY A 342 4.50 -10.21 -12.84
C GLY A 342 3.88 -9.05 -13.62
N ASP A 343 2.68 -9.20 -14.15
CA ASP A 343 1.97 -8.12 -14.83
C ASP A 343 1.65 -6.98 -13.86
N ARG A 344 1.81 -5.76 -14.30
CA ARG A 344 1.42 -4.59 -13.52
C ARG A 344 -0.07 -4.34 -13.67
N ARG A 345 -0.76 -4.19 -12.53
CA ARG A 345 -2.23 -4.05 -12.42
C ARG A 345 -2.63 -2.96 -11.43
N GLY A 346 -1.77 -2.02 -11.15
CA GLY A 346 -2.04 -0.99 -10.15
C GLY A 346 -2.64 0.28 -10.74
N THR A 347 -3.16 1.15 -9.87
CA THR A 347 -3.73 2.46 -10.22
C THR A 347 -2.76 3.36 -10.97
N HIS A 348 -1.45 3.21 -10.76
CA HIS A 348 -0.44 3.97 -11.48
C HIS A 348 -0.40 3.70 -12.98
N LEU A 349 -0.89 2.53 -13.43
CA LEU A 349 -0.94 2.21 -14.85
C LEU A 349 -1.93 3.11 -15.61
N PHE A 350 -3.08 3.41 -15.00
CA PHE A 350 -4.02 4.40 -15.53
C PHE A 350 -3.38 5.79 -15.66
N ARG A 351 -2.67 6.22 -14.61
CA ARG A 351 -1.96 7.49 -14.61
C ARG A 351 -0.84 7.55 -15.65
N HIS A 352 -0.12 6.45 -15.84
CA HIS A 352 0.88 6.34 -16.90
C HIS A 352 0.22 6.44 -18.28
N ASN A 353 -0.94 5.81 -18.45
CA ASN A 353 -1.69 5.89 -19.68
C ASN A 353 -2.13 7.32 -19.99
N VAL A 354 -2.72 8.05 -19.03
CA VAL A 354 -3.12 9.45 -19.21
C VAL A 354 -1.89 10.31 -19.58
N ALA A 355 -0.76 10.14 -18.89
CA ALA A 355 0.46 10.88 -19.18
C ALA A 355 0.98 10.62 -20.59
N THR A 356 1.03 9.36 -21.03
CA THR A 356 1.50 8.99 -22.37
C THR A 356 0.53 9.40 -23.47
N SER A 357 -0.79 9.30 -23.23
CA SER A 357 -1.82 9.77 -24.16
C SER A 357 -1.71 11.28 -24.39
N PHE A 358 -1.54 12.07 -23.32
CA PHE A 358 -1.38 13.51 -23.44
C PHE A 358 -0.10 13.90 -24.19
N LEU A 359 1.00 13.19 -23.92
CA LEU A 359 2.25 13.39 -24.67
C LEU A 359 2.07 13.07 -26.15
N GLY A 360 1.45 11.91 -26.46
CA GLY A 360 1.18 11.50 -27.84
C GLY A 360 0.20 12.42 -28.59
N SER A 361 -0.63 13.18 -27.86
CA SER A 361 -1.51 14.22 -28.41
C SER A 361 -0.84 15.60 -28.52
N GLY A 362 0.45 15.72 -28.26
CA GLY A 362 1.20 16.98 -28.39
C GLY A 362 0.90 18.00 -27.29
N ILE A 363 0.28 17.60 -26.18
CA ILE A 363 -0.03 18.52 -25.07
C ILE A 363 1.30 18.95 -24.40
N PRO A 364 1.50 20.27 -24.16
CA PRO A 364 2.72 20.79 -23.57
C PRO A 364 3.01 20.17 -22.18
N ARG A 365 4.26 19.79 -21.93
CA ARG A 365 4.72 19.17 -20.67
C ARG A 365 4.30 19.91 -19.39
N PRO A 366 4.35 21.26 -19.32
CA PRO A 366 3.87 22.00 -18.15
C PRO A 366 2.38 21.73 -17.86
N VAL A 367 1.55 21.69 -18.90
CA VAL A 367 0.09 21.42 -18.79
C VAL A 367 -0.13 20.01 -18.25
N ILE A 368 0.56 19.00 -18.82
CA ILE A 368 0.49 17.60 -18.33
C ILE A 368 0.91 17.52 -16.86
N SER A 369 2.03 18.19 -16.51
CA SER A 369 2.53 18.21 -15.13
C SER A 369 1.52 18.84 -14.16
N GLN A 370 0.88 19.94 -14.57
CA GLN A 370 -0.15 20.62 -13.79
C GLN A 370 -1.40 19.74 -13.64
N THR A 371 -1.93 19.17 -14.72
CA THR A 371 -3.11 18.28 -14.70
C THR A 371 -2.86 17.05 -13.81
N LEU A 372 -1.69 16.47 -13.88
CA LEU A 372 -1.33 15.34 -13.02
C LEU A 372 -0.87 15.75 -11.60
N GLY A 373 -0.70 17.04 -11.34
CA GLY A 373 -0.22 17.57 -10.06
C GLY A 373 1.19 17.07 -9.71
N HIS A 374 2.13 17.24 -10.63
CA HIS A 374 3.53 16.96 -10.40
C HIS A 374 4.21 18.17 -9.75
N SER A 375 4.82 17.98 -8.59
CA SER A 375 5.63 19.01 -7.92
C SER A 375 7.05 19.12 -8.48
N ASN A 376 7.52 18.07 -9.17
CA ASN A 376 8.86 18.04 -9.76
C ASN A 376 8.74 18.04 -11.31
N PRO A 377 9.35 18.99 -12.02
CA PRO A 377 9.36 19.05 -13.49
C PRO A 377 9.85 17.77 -14.17
N HIS A 378 10.83 17.08 -13.54
CA HIS A 378 11.38 15.82 -14.04
C HIS A 378 10.48 14.61 -13.84
N SER A 379 9.28 14.78 -13.30
CA SER A 379 8.33 13.66 -13.10
C SER A 379 7.84 13.07 -14.42
N LEU A 380 7.91 13.83 -15.52
CA LEU A 380 7.53 13.39 -16.86
C LEU A 380 8.68 12.76 -17.66
N ASP A 381 9.94 12.97 -17.28
CA ASP A 381 11.09 12.46 -18.04
C ASP A 381 11.04 10.96 -18.33
N PRO A 382 10.58 10.10 -17.38
CA PRO A 382 10.42 8.68 -17.66
C PRO A 382 9.43 8.35 -18.78
N TYR A 383 8.44 9.22 -19.04
CA TYR A 383 7.43 8.99 -20.09
C TYR A 383 7.93 9.37 -21.47
N LEU A 384 8.90 10.28 -21.56
CA LEU A 384 9.50 10.68 -22.84
C LEU A 384 10.15 9.51 -23.58
N HIS A 385 10.69 8.54 -22.85
CA HIS A 385 11.25 7.33 -23.44
C HIS A 385 10.18 6.38 -24.04
N ALA A 386 8.91 6.59 -23.71
CA ALA A 386 7.78 5.81 -24.25
C ALA A 386 7.03 6.55 -25.37
N ASP A 387 7.41 7.79 -25.63
CA ASP A 387 6.84 8.64 -26.67
C ASP A 387 7.48 8.31 -28.03
N LEU A 388 7.12 7.16 -28.56
CA LEU A 388 7.67 6.68 -29.83
C LEU A 388 7.21 7.53 -31.03
N VAL A 389 6.12 8.27 -30.92
CA VAL A 389 5.60 9.13 -31.99
C VAL A 389 6.59 10.25 -32.25
N HIS A 390 6.86 11.09 -31.24
CA HIS A 390 7.80 12.20 -31.39
C HIS A 390 9.26 11.75 -31.48
N LEU A 391 9.62 10.58 -30.89
CA LEU A 391 10.94 10.02 -31.06
C LEU A 391 11.22 9.62 -32.52
N LYS A 392 10.22 9.17 -33.29
CA LYS A 392 10.35 8.90 -34.72
C LYS A 392 10.56 10.18 -35.52
N GLU A 393 9.93 11.28 -35.12
CA GLU A 393 10.15 12.60 -35.79
C GLU A 393 11.58 13.13 -35.61
N CYS A 394 12.25 12.72 -34.51
CA CYS A 394 13.64 13.08 -34.26
C CYS A 394 14.64 12.19 -35.01
N THR A 395 14.20 11.15 -35.71
CA THR A 395 15.13 10.27 -36.44
C THR A 395 15.58 10.93 -37.73
N LEU A 396 16.88 10.83 -38.00
CA LEU A 396 17.41 11.24 -39.31
C LEU A 396 16.93 10.27 -40.38
N SER A 397 16.61 10.78 -41.57
CA SER A 397 16.31 9.91 -42.70
C SER A 397 17.55 9.08 -43.06
N ILE A 398 17.35 7.77 -43.17
CA ILE A 398 18.38 6.83 -43.61
C ILE A 398 18.30 6.56 -45.11
N GLU A 399 17.42 7.26 -45.86
CA GLU A 399 17.25 7.07 -47.32
C GLU A 399 18.54 7.33 -48.10
N ALA A 400 19.36 8.26 -47.61
CA ALA A 400 20.67 8.54 -48.20
C ALA A 400 21.74 7.48 -47.87
N PHE A 401 21.46 6.56 -46.98
CA PHE A 401 22.35 5.50 -46.51
C PHE A 401 21.62 4.15 -46.54
N PRO A 402 21.24 3.67 -47.75
CA PRO A 402 20.53 2.41 -47.85
C PRO A 402 21.38 1.26 -47.33
N VAL A 403 20.81 0.42 -46.46
CA VAL A 403 21.47 -0.77 -45.97
C VAL A 403 21.54 -1.77 -47.11
N SER A 404 22.72 -2.34 -47.37
CA SER A 404 22.87 -3.39 -48.38
C SER A 404 22.01 -4.63 -48.00
N GLU A 405 21.39 -5.25 -48.99
CA GLU A 405 20.60 -6.50 -48.80
C GLU A 405 21.45 -7.53 -48.04
N GLY A 406 20.88 -8.10 -47.00
CA GLY A 406 21.53 -9.16 -46.21
C GLY A 406 22.12 -8.75 -44.88
N VAL A 407 22.22 -7.46 -44.52
CA VAL A 407 22.79 -7.03 -43.24
C VAL A 407 21.90 -7.40 -42.03
N PHE A 408 20.58 -7.60 -42.23
CA PHE A 408 19.61 -7.98 -41.23
C PHE A 408 18.87 -9.29 -41.53
N CYS A 409 19.35 -10.06 -42.51
CA CYS A 409 18.85 -11.43 -42.69
C CYS A 409 19.46 -12.34 -41.61
N PRO A 410 18.62 -13.11 -40.81
CA PRO A 410 19.12 -14.04 -39.81
C PRO A 410 19.91 -15.19 -40.39
#